data_35972250abcd6b4b39fe6047ff7d658c
#
_entry.id   35972250abcd6b4b39fe6047ff7d658c
#
_cell.length_a   1.000
_cell.length_b   1.000
_cell.length_c   1.000
_cell.angle_alpha   90.00
_cell.angle_beta   90.00
_cell.angle_gamma   90.00
#
_symmetry.space_group_name_H-M   'P 1'
#
loop_
_entity.id
_entity.type
_entity.pdbx_description
1 polymer ?
#
loop_
_entity_poly.entity_id
_entity_poly.type
_entity_poly.pdbx_seq_one_letter_code
_entity_poly.pdbx_strand_id
1 'polypeptide(L)'
;VLNTVGPFFKFGLPILEASIESGCHYLDICDDWEPTEEMLKLDSQAKDAEITVIIGLGASPGITNLMGLIAMEELDSVDTVITGWDLSSVNPAEESSQTGTNAAMIHGIQQMTGKVKIFEDGRLGMVQSLKGIKINYPGKGIYKANIFGHPEAISFPHHFPKIKNAMNVAHGSKAIDIYIIK
;
A
#
# COMPACT_ATOMS: atom_id res chain seq x y z
N VAL A 1 6.66 7.31 -19.27
CA VAL A 1 5.30 6.72 -19.16
C VAL A 1 4.68 7.15 -17.84
N LEU A 2 3.43 7.61 -17.86
CA LEU A 2 2.61 7.84 -16.68
C LEU A 2 1.46 6.83 -16.74
N ASN A 3 1.50 5.84 -15.85
CA ASN A 3 0.53 4.74 -15.84
C ASN A 3 -0.53 4.95 -14.75
N THR A 4 -1.77 5.16 -15.18
CA THR A 4 -2.95 5.23 -14.31
C THR A 4 -3.99 4.16 -14.67
N VAL A 5 -3.55 3.11 -15.40
CA VAL A 5 -4.44 2.06 -15.90
C VAL A 5 -4.59 0.96 -14.85
N GLY A 6 -5.72 0.91 -14.20
CA GLY A 6 -6.08 -0.16 -13.27
C GLY A 6 -6.88 -1.29 -13.93
N PRO A 7 -6.98 -2.47 -13.31
CA PRO A 7 -6.32 -2.83 -12.05
C PRO A 7 -4.83 -3.15 -12.23
N PHE A 8 -4.01 -2.73 -11.27
CA PHE A 8 -2.54 -2.82 -11.38
C PHE A 8 -2.01 -4.24 -11.34
N PHE A 9 -2.66 -5.17 -10.66
CA PHE A 9 -2.29 -6.59 -10.69
C PHE A 9 -2.36 -7.20 -12.09
N LYS A 10 -3.05 -6.55 -13.04
CA LYS A 10 -3.15 -6.98 -14.44
C LYS A 10 -2.26 -6.16 -15.37
N PHE A 11 -2.16 -4.86 -15.15
CA PHE A 11 -1.54 -3.94 -16.10
C PHE A 11 -0.24 -3.28 -15.58
N GLY A 12 0.05 -3.33 -14.27
CA GLY A 12 1.22 -2.68 -13.69
C GLY A 12 2.53 -3.21 -14.27
N LEU A 13 2.79 -4.50 -14.06
CA LEU A 13 4.03 -5.15 -14.47
C LEU A 13 4.26 -5.09 -16.00
N PRO A 14 3.29 -5.46 -16.88
CA PRO A 14 3.52 -5.44 -18.33
C PRO A 14 3.84 -4.04 -18.89
N ILE A 15 3.24 -2.98 -18.33
CA ILE A 15 3.51 -1.61 -18.79
C ILE A 15 4.89 -1.13 -18.31
N LEU A 16 5.30 -1.52 -17.11
CA LEU A 16 6.65 -1.25 -16.62
C LEU A 16 7.70 -1.97 -17.45
N GLU A 17 7.52 -3.27 -17.75
CA GLU A 17 8.43 -4.04 -18.63
C GLU A 17 8.58 -3.38 -20.00
N ALA A 18 7.46 -3.00 -20.64
CA ALA A 18 7.49 -2.29 -21.93
C ALA A 18 8.18 -0.91 -21.81
N SER A 19 8.08 -0.22 -20.68
CA SER A 19 8.77 1.05 -20.42
C SER A 19 10.28 0.85 -20.31
N ILE A 20 10.72 -0.21 -19.64
CA ILE A 20 12.14 -0.60 -19.53
C ILE A 20 12.70 -0.93 -20.93
N GLU A 21 12.01 -1.79 -21.68
CA GLU A 21 12.41 -2.18 -23.05
C GLU A 21 12.52 -0.99 -24.00
N SER A 22 11.68 0.03 -23.80
CA SER A 22 11.64 1.24 -24.62
C SER A 22 12.56 2.36 -24.13
N GLY A 23 13.31 2.17 -23.03
CA GLY A 23 14.15 3.19 -22.41
C GLY A 23 13.36 4.41 -21.90
N CYS A 24 12.11 4.23 -21.51
CA CYS A 24 11.24 5.31 -21.05
C CYS A 24 11.14 5.35 -19.54
N HIS A 25 11.31 6.53 -18.92
CA HIS A 25 11.02 6.71 -17.50
C HIS A 25 9.57 6.33 -17.21
N TYR A 26 9.33 5.75 -16.02
CA TYR A 26 8.03 5.23 -15.62
C TYR A 26 7.58 5.81 -14.27
N LEU A 27 6.30 6.11 -14.18
CA LEU A 27 5.64 6.50 -12.94
C LEU A 27 4.23 5.92 -12.91
N ASP A 28 3.81 5.38 -11.77
CA ASP A 28 2.43 4.92 -11.55
C ASP A 28 1.87 5.32 -10.19
N ILE A 29 0.59 4.99 -10.00
CA ILE A 29 -0.16 5.15 -8.75
C ILE A 29 -0.61 3.78 -8.20
N CYS A 30 0.18 2.73 -8.44
CA CYS A 30 -0.14 1.37 -8.01
C CYS A 30 -0.37 1.30 -6.49
N ASP A 31 -1.51 0.77 -6.11
CA ASP A 31 -1.94 0.59 -4.72
C ASP A 31 -2.18 -0.89 -4.36
N ASP A 32 -1.82 -1.80 -5.26
CA ASP A 32 -1.84 -3.26 -5.06
C ASP A 32 -0.47 -3.76 -4.58
N TRP A 33 -0.41 -4.52 -3.50
CA TRP A 33 0.84 -4.99 -2.90
C TRP A 33 1.53 -6.09 -3.74
N GLU A 34 0.78 -6.99 -4.40
CA GLU A 34 1.34 -8.05 -5.23
C GLU A 34 2.15 -7.50 -6.42
N PRO A 35 1.56 -6.64 -7.30
CA PRO A 35 2.34 -6.10 -8.42
C PRO A 35 3.47 -5.17 -7.94
N THR A 36 3.32 -4.47 -6.82
CA THR A 36 4.41 -3.67 -6.25
C THR A 36 5.62 -4.54 -5.94
N GLU A 37 5.42 -5.70 -5.30
CA GLU A 37 6.52 -6.63 -4.99
C GLU A 37 7.21 -7.14 -6.26
N GLU A 38 6.45 -7.47 -7.31
CA GLU A 38 7.00 -7.93 -8.57
C GLU A 38 7.73 -6.81 -9.34
N MET A 39 7.15 -5.62 -9.38
CA MET A 39 7.78 -4.47 -10.04
C MET A 39 9.09 -4.05 -9.37
N LEU A 40 9.21 -4.15 -8.04
CA LEU A 40 10.46 -3.85 -7.32
C LEU A 40 11.61 -4.82 -7.69
N LYS A 41 11.32 -6.02 -8.17
CA LYS A 41 12.34 -6.97 -8.65
C LYS A 41 13.01 -6.53 -9.96
N LEU A 42 12.40 -5.60 -10.68
CA LEU A 42 12.93 -5.07 -11.94
C LEU A 42 13.95 -3.93 -11.76
N ASP A 43 14.34 -3.60 -10.53
CA ASP A 43 15.26 -2.50 -10.21
C ASP A 43 16.58 -2.56 -11.00
N SER A 44 17.20 -3.74 -11.10
CA SER A 44 18.43 -3.90 -11.90
C SER A 44 18.20 -3.65 -13.37
N GLN A 45 17.10 -4.15 -13.93
CA GLN A 45 16.78 -3.95 -15.36
C GLN A 45 16.50 -2.48 -15.67
N ALA A 46 15.81 -1.77 -14.76
CA ALA A 46 15.57 -0.34 -14.90
C ALA A 46 16.89 0.47 -14.85
N LYS A 47 17.82 0.09 -13.96
CA LYS A 47 19.16 0.69 -13.89
C LYS A 47 19.99 0.44 -15.13
N ASP A 48 19.97 -0.78 -15.65
CA ASP A 48 20.68 -1.15 -16.88
C ASP A 48 20.13 -0.40 -18.11
N ALA A 49 18.83 -0.10 -18.11
CA ALA A 49 18.17 0.73 -19.13
C ALA A 49 18.34 2.25 -18.90
N GLU A 50 19.04 2.67 -17.85
CA GLU A 50 19.26 4.07 -17.45
C GLU A 50 17.96 4.88 -17.29
N ILE A 51 16.88 4.25 -16.84
CA ILE A 51 15.59 4.91 -16.60
C ILE A 51 15.30 5.10 -15.11
N THR A 52 14.47 6.08 -14.81
CA THR A 52 13.88 6.27 -13.48
C THR A 52 12.52 5.60 -13.42
N VAL A 53 12.30 4.79 -12.39
CA VAL A 53 11.02 4.13 -12.12
C VAL A 53 10.50 4.58 -10.74
N ILE A 54 9.28 5.09 -10.70
CA ILE A 54 8.59 5.46 -9.46
C ILE A 54 7.27 4.70 -9.40
N ILE A 55 7.15 3.80 -8.42
CA ILE A 55 5.98 2.96 -8.22
C ILE A 55 5.13 3.52 -7.07
N GLY A 56 3.83 3.64 -7.27
CA GLY A 56 2.90 3.99 -6.21
C GLY A 56 2.99 5.44 -5.74
N LEU A 57 3.08 6.40 -6.66
CA LEU A 57 3.12 7.83 -6.34
C LEU A 57 1.69 8.42 -6.27
N GLY A 58 0.87 7.89 -5.35
CA GLY A 58 -0.48 8.35 -5.06
C GLY A 58 -0.63 8.99 -3.69
N ALA A 59 -1.82 8.90 -3.12
CA ALA A 59 -2.06 9.32 -1.74
C ALA A 59 -1.52 8.28 -0.75
N SER A 60 -1.82 6.99 -1.00
CA SER A 60 -1.29 5.82 -0.32
C SER A 60 -1.27 4.67 -1.35
N PRO A 61 -0.10 4.14 -1.69
CA PRO A 61 1.23 4.65 -1.35
C PRO A 61 1.54 6.02 -1.99
N GLY A 62 2.65 6.63 -1.61
CA GLY A 62 3.13 7.92 -2.11
C GLY A 62 3.18 8.96 -1.00
N ILE A 63 2.13 9.75 -0.79
CA ILE A 63 2.10 10.77 0.29
C ILE A 63 2.30 10.12 1.65
N THR A 64 1.70 8.96 1.92
CA THR A 64 1.91 8.18 3.16
C THR A 64 3.37 7.79 3.37
N ASN A 65 4.08 7.40 2.29
CA ASN A 65 5.50 7.09 2.36
C ASN A 65 6.34 8.33 2.70
N LEU A 66 6.05 9.48 2.07
CA LEU A 66 6.74 10.73 2.36
C LEU A 66 6.48 11.22 3.79
N MET A 67 5.25 11.12 4.27
CA MET A 67 4.91 11.42 5.67
C MET A 67 5.66 10.50 6.63
N GLY A 68 5.73 9.20 6.32
CA GLY A 68 6.51 8.23 7.09
C GLY A 68 8.00 8.58 7.11
N LEU A 69 8.57 8.94 5.96
CA LEU A 69 9.98 9.37 5.87
C LEU A 69 10.26 10.58 6.76
N ILE A 70 9.45 11.64 6.67
CA ILE A 70 9.59 12.85 7.51
C ILE A 70 9.52 12.48 9.00
N ALA A 71 8.56 11.62 9.39
CA ALA A 71 8.44 11.19 10.77
C ALA A 71 9.65 10.34 11.25
N MET A 72 10.22 9.54 10.36
CA MET A 72 11.41 8.72 10.65
C MET A 72 12.67 9.57 10.83
N GLU A 73 12.80 10.67 10.10
CA GLU A 73 13.93 11.60 10.22
C GLU A 73 13.99 12.33 11.58
N GLU A 74 12.86 12.43 12.28
CA GLU A 74 12.77 13.00 13.63
C GLU A 74 13.13 12.01 14.76
N LEU A 75 13.45 10.76 14.42
CA LEU A 75 13.69 9.68 15.39
C LEU A 75 15.11 9.12 15.27
N ASP A 76 15.74 8.78 16.39
CA ASP A 76 17.09 8.17 16.43
C ASP A 76 17.11 6.78 15.79
N SER A 77 15.99 6.05 15.88
CA SER A 77 15.83 4.73 15.28
C SER A 77 14.36 4.39 15.08
N VAL A 78 14.07 3.57 14.07
CA VAL A 78 12.71 3.13 13.77
C VAL A 78 12.69 1.61 13.59
N ASP A 79 11.98 0.93 14.47
CA ASP A 79 11.76 -0.52 14.39
C ASP A 79 10.45 -0.87 13.66
N THR A 80 9.44 -0.02 13.75
CA THR A 80 8.09 -0.30 13.24
C THR A 80 7.50 0.89 12.52
N VAL A 81 6.96 0.66 11.32
CA VAL A 81 6.18 1.63 10.56
C VAL A 81 4.76 1.09 10.35
N ILE A 82 3.79 1.87 10.76
CA ILE A 82 2.37 1.55 10.54
C ILE A 82 1.73 2.72 9.81
N THR A 83 1.22 2.48 8.61
CA THR A 83 0.38 3.44 7.91
C THR A 83 -1.09 3.16 8.22
N GLY A 84 -1.82 4.18 8.64
CA GLY A 84 -3.19 4.02 9.12
C GLY A 84 -4.17 4.90 8.38
N TRP A 85 -5.31 4.34 8.00
CA TRP A 85 -6.41 5.04 7.38
C TRP A 85 -7.57 5.19 8.36
N ASP A 86 -8.00 6.43 8.61
CA ASP A 86 -9.25 6.69 9.33
C ASP A 86 -10.40 6.80 8.33
N LEU A 87 -11.18 5.74 8.25
CA LEU A 87 -12.34 5.66 7.37
C LEU A 87 -13.60 6.31 7.96
N SER A 88 -13.55 6.79 9.21
CA SER A 88 -14.70 7.47 9.84
C SER A 88 -14.96 8.85 9.26
N SER A 89 -13.94 9.47 8.70
CA SER A 89 -14.00 10.81 8.11
C SER A 89 -14.32 10.80 6.60
N VAL A 90 -14.46 9.62 5.98
CA VAL A 90 -14.81 9.51 4.58
C VAL A 90 -16.29 9.81 4.40
N ASN A 91 -16.61 10.96 3.81
CA ASN A 91 -17.95 11.20 3.29
C ASN A 91 -18.10 10.40 2.00
N PRO A 92 -19.11 9.51 1.91
CA PRO A 92 -19.41 8.87 0.63
C PRO A 92 -19.62 9.99 -0.42
N ALA A 93 -18.91 9.90 -1.54
CA ALA A 93 -19.27 10.74 -2.69
C ALA A 93 -20.75 10.50 -3.01
N GLU A 94 -21.49 11.58 -3.33
CA GLU A 94 -22.84 11.44 -3.89
C GLU A 94 -22.77 10.38 -4.99
N GLU A 95 -23.70 9.41 -4.93
CA GLU A 95 -23.70 8.25 -5.82
C GLU A 95 -23.44 8.68 -7.25
N SER A 96 -22.23 8.46 -7.74
CA SER A 96 -21.99 8.55 -9.16
C SER A 96 -22.83 7.46 -9.80
N SER A 97 -23.66 7.80 -10.77
CA SER A 97 -24.53 6.90 -11.53
C SER A 97 -23.77 5.84 -12.36
N GLN A 98 -22.54 5.51 -11.99
CA GLN A 98 -21.75 4.46 -12.59
C GLN A 98 -22.22 3.10 -12.06
N THR A 99 -23.12 2.51 -12.80
CA THR A 99 -23.52 1.11 -12.66
C THR A 99 -22.39 0.23 -13.19
N GLY A 100 -21.62 -0.39 -12.30
CA GLY A 100 -20.61 -1.37 -12.67
C GLY A 100 -19.45 -1.48 -11.68
N THR A 101 -18.78 -2.63 -11.69
CA THR A 101 -17.57 -2.88 -10.91
C THR A 101 -16.40 -2.13 -11.54
N ASN A 102 -15.83 -1.16 -10.84
CA ASN A 102 -14.64 -0.44 -11.30
C ASN A 102 -13.34 -1.01 -10.65
N ALA A 103 -12.19 -0.59 -11.15
CA ALA A 103 -10.88 -1.05 -10.66
C ALA A 103 -10.68 -0.78 -9.15
N ALA A 104 -11.13 0.36 -8.65
CA ALA A 104 -11.02 0.71 -7.23
C ALA A 104 -11.85 -0.21 -6.33
N MET A 105 -13.05 -0.62 -6.76
CA MET A 105 -13.87 -1.57 -6.01
C MET A 105 -13.20 -2.96 -5.98
N ILE A 106 -12.68 -3.44 -7.11
CA ILE A 106 -11.97 -4.72 -7.19
C ILE A 106 -10.76 -4.70 -6.25
N HIS A 107 -9.94 -3.65 -6.32
CA HIS A 107 -8.80 -3.43 -5.46
C HIS A 107 -9.20 -3.44 -3.96
N GLY A 108 -10.19 -2.65 -3.57
CA GLY A 108 -10.65 -2.60 -2.18
C GLY A 108 -11.12 -3.97 -1.65
N ILE A 109 -11.80 -4.78 -2.48
CA ILE A 109 -12.19 -6.14 -2.09
C ILE A 109 -10.96 -7.02 -1.91
N GLN A 110 -9.98 -6.98 -2.81
CA GLN A 110 -8.77 -7.79 -2.71
C GLN A 110 -7.94 -7.46 -1.47
N GLN A 111 -7.79 -6.19 -1.14
CA GLN A 111 -7.06 -5.76 0.06
C GLN A 111 -7.71 -6.22 1.38
N MET A 112 -9.02 -6.43 1.37
CA MET A 112 -9.81 -6.80 2.55
C MET A 112 -10.17 -8.30 2.59
N THR A 113 -9.74 -9.11 1.63
CA THR A 113 -10.10 -10.53 1.57
C THR A 113 -8.87 -11.44 1.59
N GLY A 114 -9.06 -12.67 2.04
CA GLY A 114 -8.02 -13.68 2.07
C GLY A 114 -6.84 -13.33 2.98
N LYS A 115 -5.63 -13.62 2.53
CA LYS A 115 -4.38 -13.30 3.22
C LYS A 115 -3.68 -12.16 2.52
N VAL A 116 -3.10 -11.26 3.32
CA VAL A 116 -2.36 -10.09 2.86
C VAL A 116 -0.95 -10.10 3.41
N LYS A 117 -0.04 -9.42 2.73
CA LYS A 117 1.37 -9.37 3.10
C LYS A 117 1.62 -8.26 4.11
N ILE A 118 2.40 -8.58 5.13
CA ILE A 118 2.99 -7.63 6.07
C ILE A 118 4.49 -7.94 6.22
N PHE A 119 5.21 -7.01 6.80
CA PHE A 119 6.60 -7.23 7.24
C PHE A 119 6.61 -7.30 8.76
N GLU A 120 7.05 -8.42 9.32
CA GLU A 120 7.06 -8.69 10.76
C GLU A 120 8.34 -9.44 11.12
N ASP A 121 8.99 -9.02 12.20
CA ASP A 121 10.25 -9.59 12.68
C ASP A 121 11.35 -9.71 11.60
N GLY A 122 11.46 -8.68 10.75
CA GLY A 122 12.47 -8.60 9.71
C GLY A 122 12.23 -9.46 8.47
N ARG A 123 11.01 -9.96 8.26
CA ARG A 123 10.64 -10.79 7.10
C ARG A 123 9.23 -10.52 6.61
N LEU A 124 9.04 -10.69 5.31
CA LEU A 124 7.70 -10.67 4.72
C LEU A 124 6.93 -11.95 5.10
N GLY A 125 5.69 -11.77 5.53
CA GLY A 125 4.80 -12.84 5.94
C GLY A 125 3.36 -12.58 5.49
N MET A 126 2.54 -13.65 5.52
CA MET A 126 1.12 -13.56 5.16
C MET A 126 0.26 -13.65 6.42
N VAL A 127 -0.65 -12.70 6.58
CA VAL A 127 -1.65 -12.70 7.67
C VAL A 127 -3.05 -12.64 7.10
N GLN A 128 -4.03 -13.06 7.89
CA GLN A 128 -5.44 -12.90 7.51
C GLN A 128 -5.77 -11.40 7.43
N SER A 129 -6.35 -10.97 6.30
CA SER A 129 -6.86 -9.61 6.17
C SER A 129 -7.92 -9.32 7.24
N LEU A 130 -8.08 -8.08 7.59
CA LEU A 130 -8.97 -7.60 8.65
C LEU A 130 -8.67 -8.18 10.05
N LYS A 131 -7.51 -8.79 10.26
CA LYS A 131 -7.04 -9.15 11.60
C LYS A 131 -6.99 -7.90 12.47
N GLY A 132 -7.72 -7.91 13.58
CA GLY A 132 -7.79 -6.79 14.52
C GLY A 132 -6.49 -6.60 15.30
N ILE A 133 -6.05 -5.36 15.41
CA ILE A 133 -4.92 -4.94 16.26
C ILE A 133 -5.29 -3.68 17.05
N LYS A 134 -4.47 -3.33 18.03
CA LYS A 134 -4.57 -2.07 18.76
C LYS A 134 -3.40 -1.18 18.38
N ILE A 135 -3.69 0.06 18.05
CA ILE A 135 -2.69 1.08 17.74
C ILE A 135 -2.80 2.21 18.76
N ASN A 136 -1.66 2.60 19.32
CA ASN A 136 -1.58 3.79 20.15
C ASN A 136 -1.14 4.98 19.30
N TYR A 137 -2.06 5.93 19.09
CA TYR A 137 -1.73 7.21 18.46
C TYR A 137 -1.30 8.20 19.54
N PRO A 138 -0.06 8.70 19.54
CA PRO A 138 0.43 9.65 20.53
C PRO A 138 -0.50 10.86 20.68
N GLY A 139 -0.90 11.16 21.91
CA GLY A 139 -1.83 12.26 22.21
C GLY A 139 -3.29 12.01 21.83
N LYS A 140 -3.62 10.87 21.22
CA LYS A 140 -5.00 10.54 20.80
C LYS A 140 -5.55 9.26 21.44
N GLY A 141 -4.66 8.39 21.97
CA GLY A 141 -5.06 7.16 22.66
C GLY A 141 -5.04 5.91 21.80
N ILE A 142 -5.63 4.83 22.32
CA ILE A 142 -5.60 3.50 21.70
C ILE A 142 -6.85 3.29 20.84
N TYR A 143 -6.63 2.95 19.59
CA TYR A 143 -7.67 2.63 18.61
C TYR A 143 -7.62 1.15 18.23
N LYS A 144 -8.80 0.57 18.00
CA LYS A 144 -8.90 -0.71 17.29
C LYS A 144 -8.74 -0.44 15.79
N ALA A 145 -7.91 -1.22 15.14
CA ALA A 145 -7.68 -1.14 13.71
C ALA A 145 -7.61 -2.53 13.12
N ASN A 146 -7.74 -2.64 11.81
CA ASN A 146 -7.76 -3.90 11.09
C ASN A 146 -6.67 -3.88 10.02
N ILE A 147 -5.88 -4.93 9.94
CA ILE A 147 -4.82 -5.07 8.93
C ILE A 147 -5.47 -5.25 7.55
N PHE A 148 -4.97 -4.54 6.57
CA PHE A 148 -5.34 -4.76 5.17
C PHE A 148 -4.08 -4.75 4.27
N GLY A 149 -4.19 -5.35 3.08
CA GLY A 149 -3.06 -5.45 2.15
C GLY A 149 -2.80 -4.13 1.44
N HIS A 150 -1.57 -3.61 1.56
CA HIS A 150 -1.20 -2.38 0.87
C HIS A 150 0.31 -2.30 0.66
N PRO A 151 0.82 -1.55 -0.35
CA PRO A 151 2.22 -1.56 -0.74
C PRO A 151 3.21 -1.05 0.31
N GLU A 152 2.81 -0.20 1.26
CA GLU A 152 3.75 0.36 2.24
C GLU A 152 4.36 -0.73 3.13
N ALA A 153 3.63 -1.83 3.39
CA ALA A 153 4.18 -2.98 4.10
C ALA A 153 5.37 -3.64 3.38
N ILE A 154 5.53 -3.38 2.08
CA ILE A 154 6.62 -3.89 1.24
C ILE A 154 7.65 -2.80 0.96
N SER A 155 7.20 -1.61 0.58
CA SER A 155 8.09 -0.52 0.16
C SER A 155 8.93 0.04 1.30
N PHE A 156 8.40 0.16 2.52
CA PHE A 156 9.20 0.61 3.66
C PHE A 156 10.40 -0.31 3.96
N PRO A 157 10.23 -1.62 4.18
CA PRO A 157 11.38 -2.48 4.45
C PRO A 157 12.32 -2.63 3.24
N HIS A 158 11.81 -2.49 2.01
CA HIS A 158 12.65 -2.50 0.80
C HIS A 158 13.66 -1.34 0.80
N HIS A 159 13.24 -0.13 1.18
CA HIS A 159 14.10 1.05 1.22
C HIS A 159 14.80 1.26 2.55
N PHE A 160 14.26 0.73 3.64
CA PHE A 160 14.78 0.90 5.01
C PHE A 160 15.02 -0.45 5.68
N PRO A 161 16.12 -1.15 5.36
CA PRO A 161 16.35 -2.55 5.78
C PRO A 161 16.55 -2.72 7.31
N LYS A 162 16.65 -1.64 8.07
CA LYS A 162 16.72 -1.68 9.54
C LYS A 162 15.35 -1.79 10.21
N ILE A 163 14.27 -1.51 9.50
CA ILE A 163 12.90 -1.68 10.01
C ILE A 163 12.66 -3.17 10.27
N LYS A 164 12.00 -3.49 11.38
CA LYS A 164 11.62 -4.85 11.75
C LYS A 164 10.18 -5.16 11.40
N ASN A 165 9.30 -4.15 11.42
CA ASN A 165 7.89 -4.32 11.16
C ASN A 165 7.34 -3.20 10.26
N ALA A 166 6.52 -3.57 9.28
CA ALA A 166 5.75 -2.64 8.48
C ALA A 166 4.39 -3.24 8.12
N MET A 167 3.33 -2.48 8.31
CA MET A 167 1.97 -2.92 8.00
C MET A 167 1.04 -1.74 7.70
N ASN A 168 -0.04 -2.05 7.01
CA ASN A 168 -1.11 -1.11 6.72
C ASN A 168 -2.36 -1.48 7.50
N VAL A 169 -3.07 -0.49 8.02
CA VAL A 169 -4.27 -0.68 8.83
C VAL A 169 -5.36 0.31 8.49
N ALA A 170 -6.60 -0.09 8.71
CA ALA A 170 -7.76 0.79 8.62
C ALA A 170 -8.57 0.73 9.92
N HIS A 171 -9.19 1.85 10.29
CA HIS A 171 -10.10 1.94 11.43
C HIS A 171 -11.25 2.90 11.15
N GLY A 172 -12.25 2.92 12.04
CA GLY A 172 -13.37 3.86 11.98
C GLY A 172 -14.50 3.48 11.00
N SER A 173 -14.43 2.35 10.32
CA SER A 173 -15.49 1.91 9.41
C SER A 173 -16.49 0.97 10.10
N LYS A 174 -17.72 1.44 10.26
CA LYS A 174 -18.84 0.59 10.75
C LYS A 174 -19.10 -0.61 9.82
N ALA A 175 -18.85 -0.46 8.54
CA ALA A 175 -19.04 -1.54 7.57
C ALA A 175 -18.03 -2.68 7.78
N ILE A 176 -16.76 -2.34 8.04
CA ILE A 176 -15.73 -3.32 8.39
C ILE A 176 -16.07 -4.02 9.70
N ASP A 177 -16.48 -3.26 10.72
CA ASP A 177 -16.89 -3.82 12.01
C ASP A 177 -18.03 -4.83 11.87
N ILE A 178 -19.05 -4.53 11.04
CA ILE A 178 -20.16 -5.45 10.76
C ILE A 178 -19.71 -6.69 9.99
N TYR A 179 -18.77 -6.55 9.05
CA TYR A 179 -18.25 -7.66 8.25
C TYR A 179 -17.44 -8.65 9.10
N ILE A 180 -16.70 -8.15 10.10
CA ILE A 180 -15.90 -9.00 11.00
C ILE A 180 -16.76 -9.76 12.01
N ILE A 181 -17.95 -9.24 12.35
CA ILE A 181 -18.87 -9.85 13.33
C ILE A 181 -19.69 -10.99 12.71
N LYS A 182 -19.78 -11.09 11.40
CA LYS A 182 -20.47 -12.17 10.69
C LYS A 182 -19.52 -13.32 10.32
#